data_b2470145e7acd0b78a896bf6b58f3766
#
_entry.id   b2470145e7acd0b78a896bf6b58f3766
#
_cell.length_a   1.000
_cell.length_b   1.000
_cell.length_c   1.000
_cell.angle_alpha   90.00
_cell.angle_beta   90.00
_cell.angle_gamma   90.00
#
_symmetry.space_group_name_H-M   'P 1'
#
loop_
_entity.id
_entity.type
_entity.pdbx_description
1 polymer ?
#
loop_
_entity_poly.entity_id
_entity_poly.type
_entity_poly.pdbx_seq_one_letter_code
_entity_poly.pdbx_strand_id
1 'polypeptide(L)'
;MTATPQAAAAGTANLYGIPEPASYGDPQRNGLTAGDLFEAITEHLFFSLGRRASSATTHDLYKALSLAVRDRLVTRQLASDAALRQEPARVVAYLSAEFLIGPQLGNNLLMLGIRDAASEALGRFGVGDIEEILAVEEEPGLGNGGLGRLAACFLESLASLEIPAVGYGIRYEFGIFDQLIQGGWQVEITDKWLKGGWPWEIPQPDQCCRVGFGGSLSSYTDANGRLHRRWHPAQTVVGIPHDVPVLGYRVNSCGRLRLWRSEATEAFDFHAFDHGDHSRAVEEKVNSETISKVLYPNDGTDAGKRLRLQQQF
;
A
#
# COMPACT_ATOMS: atom_id res chain seq x y z
N MET A 1 -0.56 29.61 14.39
CA MET A 1 -0.51 28.48 13.47
C MET A 1 -0.93 27.24 14.23
N THR A 2 -2.19 26.97 14.30
CA THR A 2 -2.71 25.69 14.79
C THR A 2 -3.84 25.34 13.86
N ALA A 3 -3.48 24.70 12.73
CA ALA A 3 -4.41 23.75 12.18
C ALA A 3 -4.54 22.68 13.25
N THR A 4 -5.65 22.64 13.94
CA THR A 4 -6.00 21.50 14.74
C THR A 4 -6.06 20.33 13.77
N PRO A 5 -5.17 19.33 13.87
CA PRO A 5 -5.45 18.10 13.19
C PRO A 5 -6.73 17.61 13.83
N GLN A 6 -7.79 17.58 13.08
CA GLN A 6 -8.95 16.79 13.44
C GLN A 6 -8.38 15.37 13.54
N ALA A 7 -8.18 14.93 14.78
CA ALA A 7 -7.61 13.64 15.10
C ALA A 7 -8.46 12.57 14.41
N ALA A 8 -7.93 12.04 13.33
CA ALA A 8 -8.36 10.77 12.79
C ALA A 8 -7.82 9.67 13.71
N ALA A 9 -8.38 9.59 14.89
CA ALA A 9 -8.19 8.50 15.83
C ALA A 9 -9.40 8.41 16.77
N ALA A 10 -10.59 8.49 16.20
CA ALA A 10 -11.68 7.73 16.76
C ALA A 10 -11.53 6.36 16.13
N GLY A 11 -11.03 5.39 16.88
CA GLY A 11 -11.24 3.99 16.55
C GLY A 11 -12.69 3.88 16.16
N THR A 12 -12.98 3.30 14.99
CA THR A 12 -14.35 3.00 14.57
C THR A 12 -14.93 2.17 15.70
N ALA A 13 -15.68 2.82 16.59
CA ALA A 13 -16.52 2.12 17.53
C ALA A 13 -17.33 1.16 16.67
N ASN A 14 -17.44 -0.09 17.10
CA ASN A 14 -18.24 -1.09 16.41
C ASN A 14 -19.68 -0.53 16.30
N LEU A 15 -19.95 0.22 15.22
CA LEU A 15 -21.16 0.98 15.00
C LEU A 15 -22.42 0.10 15.02
N TYR A 16 -22.24 -1.20 14.85
CA TYR A 16 -23.32 -2.18 14.76
C TYR A 16 -23.40 -3.10 15.98
N GLY A 17 -22.54 -2.92 17.00
CA GLY A 17 -22.50 -3.78 18.19
C GLY A 17 -22.24 -5.25 17.87
N ILE A 18 -21.61 -5.54 16.74
CA ILE A 18 -21.27 -6.91 16.35
C ILE A 18 -20.19 -7.41 17.30
N PRO A 19 -20.42 -8.52 18.05
CA PRO A 19 -19.41 -9.04 18.94
C PRO A 19 -18.19 -9.49 18.12
N GLU A 20 -17.01 -9.10 18.58
CA GLU A 20 -15.76 -9.64 18.01
C GLU A 20 -15.76 -11.16 18.20
N PRO A 21 -15.50 -11.95 17.16
CA PRO A 21 -15.36 -13.39 17.29
C PRO A 21 -14.23 -13.71 18.26
N ALA A 22 -14.39 -14.76 19.06
CA ALA A 22 -13.41 -15.17 20.06
C ALA A 22 -12.02 -15.51 19.47
N SER A 23 -11.97 -15.81 18.17
CA SER A 23 -10.74 -15.96 17.40
C SER A 23 -10.99 -15.50 15.98
N TYR A 24 -10.12 -14.63 15.44
CA TYR A 24 -10.07 -14.35 14.01
C TYR A 24 -9.34 -15.49 13.30
N GLY A 25 -10.03 -16.10 12.38
CA GLY A 25 -9.47 -17.07 11.45
C GLY A 25 -9.67 -18.52 11.87
N ASP A 26 -10.06 -19.32 10.90
CA ASP A 26 -10.00 -20.77 10.97
C ASP A 26 -8.55 -21.17 11.27
N PRO A 27 -8.29 -22.05 12.26
CA PRO A 27 -6.96 -22.60 12.51
C PRO A 27 -6.31 -23.17 11.26
N GLN A 28 -7.05 -23.76 10.35
CA GLN A 28 -6.57 -24.25 9.06
C GLN A 28 -6.08 -23.11 8.17
N ARG A 29 -6.83 -22.01 8.09
CA ARG A 29 -6.48 -20.85 7.24
C ARG A 29 -5.25 -20.09 7.74
N ASN A 30 -4.99 -20.10 9.04
CA ASN A 30 -3.84 -19.45 9.67
C ASN A 30 -2.73 -20.44 10.09
N GLY A 31 -2.92 -21.73 9.91
CA GLY A 31 -1.93 -22.74 10.19
C GLY A 31 -0.67 -22.60 9.34
N LEU A 32 0.46 -23.09 9.84
CA LEU A 32 1.78 -22.91 9.24
C LEU A 32 2.35 -24.18 8.63
N THR A 33 1.56 -25.27 8.62
CA THR A 33 1.99 -26.55 8.03
C THR A 33 1.82 -26.55 6.53
N ALA A 34 2.49 -27.46 5.84
CA ALA A 34 2.32 -27.67 4.40
C ALA A 34 0.87 -28.04 4.03
N GLY A 35 0.17 -28.77 4.91
CA GLY A 35 -1.25 -29.09 4.74
C GLY A 35 -2.12 -27.84 4.74
N ASP A 36 -1.97 -26.98 5.76
CA ASP A 36 -2.73 -25.74 5.90
C ASP A 36 -2.48 -24.78 4.73
N LEU A 37 -1.22 -24.71 4.26
CA LEU A 37 -0.87 -23.89 3.10
C LEU A 37 -1.46 -24.44 1.81
N PHE A 38 -1.44 -25.76 1.61
CA PHE A 38 -2.05 -26.40 0.45
C PHE A 38 -3.56 -26.11 0.36
N GLU A 39 -4.28 -26.26 1.48
CA GLU A 39 -5.70 -25.94 1.56
C GLU A 39 -5.96 -24.46 1.25
N ALA A 40 -5.21 -23.55 1.91
CA ALA A 40 -5.36 -22.11 1.69
C ALA A 40 -5.06 -21.69 0.25
N ILE A 41 -4.03 -22.25 -0.38
CA ILE A 41 -3.71 -22.02 -1.81
C ILE A 41 -4.89 -22.51 -2.68
N THR A 42 -5.42 -23.70 -2.41
CA THR A 42 -6.55 -24.27 -3.15
C THR A 42 -7.79 -23.38 -3.04
N GLU A 43 -8.11 -22.89 -1.84
CA GLU A 43 -9.22 -21.97 -1.61
C GLU A 43 -9.03 -20.65 -2.37
N HIS A 44 -7.83 -20.05 -2.30
CA HIS A 44 -7.55 -18.81 -3.03
C HIS A 44 -7.57 -18.99 -4.55
N LEU A 45 -7.07 -20.10 -5.08
CA LEU A 45 -7.25 -20.43 -6.50
C LEU A 45 -8.71 -20.41 -6.87
N PHE A 46 -9.56 -21.11 -6.11
CA PHE A 46 -10.96 -21.28 -6.45
C PHE A 46 -11.81 -20.03 -6.18
N PHE A 47 -11.78 -19.51 -4.95
CA PHE A 47 -12.69 -18.44 -4.50
C PHE A 47 -12.18 -17.03 -4.82
N SER A 48 -10.87 -16.80 -4.75
CA SER A 48 -10.31 -15.47 -4.98
C SER A 48 -9.93 -15.24 -6.44
N LEU A 49 -9.44 -16.25 -7.14
CA LEU A 49 -8.94 -16.12 -8.50
C LEU A 49 -9.88 -16.75 -9.55
N GLY A 50 -10.90 -17.52 -9.14
CA GLY A 50 -11.81 -18.20 -10.05
C GLY A 50 -11.11 -19.26 -10.92
N ARG A 51 -10.07 -19.94 -10.38
CA ARG A 51 -9.26 -20.92 -11.08
C ARG A 51 -9.39 -22.30 -10.45
N ARG A 52 -9.33 -23.34 -11.28
CA ARG A 52 -9.18 -24.72 -10.80
C ARG A 52 -7.70 -25.06 -10.69
N ALA A 53 -7.29 -25.83 -9.69
CA ALA A 53 -5.90 -26.26 -9.53
C ALA A 53 -5.35 -26.95 -10.81
N SER A 54 -6.17 -27.72 -11.52
CA SER A 54 -5.78 -28.43 -12.77
C SER A 54 -5.47 -27.49 -13.97
N SER A 55 -5.84 -26.21 -13.89
CA SER A 55 -5.64 -25.21 -14.95
C SER A 55 -4.90 -23.96 -14.46
N ALA A 56 -4.39 -24.00 -13.24
CA ALA A 56 -3.65 -22.89 -12.65
C ALA A 56 -2.29 -22.72 -13.34
N THR A 57 -1.98 -21.49 -13.68
CA THR A 57 -0.66 -21.09 -14.18
C THR A 57 0.30 -20.82 -13.03
N THR A 58 1.60 -20.72 -13.30
CA THR A 58 2.62 -20.28 -12.31
C THR A 58 2.23 -18.96 -11.66
N HIS A 59 1.68 -18.02 -12.43
CA HIS A 59 1.21 -16.73 -11.92
C HIS A 59 -0.03 -16.86 -11.02
N ASP A 60 -0.96 -17.77 -11.34
CA ASP A 60 -2.11 -18.05 -10.47
C ASP A 60 -1.64 -18.68 -9.13
N LEU A 61 -0.66 -19.58 -9.16
CA LEU A 61 -0.05 -20.18 -7.95
C LEU A 61 0.69 -19.14 -7.12
N TYR A 62 1.46 -18.26 -7.75
CA TYR A 62 2.09 -17.12 -7.08
C TYR A 62 1.06 -16.26 -6.32
N LYS A 63 -0.02 -15.86 -7.01
CA LYS A 63 -1.07 -15.05 -6.38
C LYS A 63 -1.78 -15.79 -5.25
N ALA A 64 -2.13 -17.03 -5.45
CA ALA A 64 -2.83 -17.82 -4.44
C ALA A 64 -1.97 -18.04 -3.19
N LEU A 65 -0.68 -18.37 -3.36
CA LEU A 65 0.26 -18.47 -2.25
C LEU A 65 0.45 -17.12 -1.55
N SER A 66 0.61 -16.03 -2.31
CA SER A 66 0.75 -14.69 -1.74
C SER A 66 -0.46 -14.29 -0.90
N LEU A 67 -1.68 -14.58 -1.37
CA LEU A 67 -2.91 -14.34 -0.62
C LEU A 67 -2.98 -15.21 0.65
N ALA A 68 -2.61 -16.49 0.54
CA ALA A 68 -2.55 -17.39 1.68
C ALA A 68 -1.54 -16.92 2.75
N VAL A 69 -0.38 -16.41 2.33
CA VAL A 69 0.62 -15.80 3.22
C VAL A 69 0.08 -14.50 3.81
N ARG A 70 -0.54 -13.63 2.99
CA ARG A 70 -1.14 -12.37 3.45
C ARG A 70 -2.21 -12.57 4.54
N ASP A 71 -3.02 -13.61 4.47
CA ASP A 71 -4.01 -13.91 5.52
C ASP A 71 -3.34 -14.04 6.89
N ARG A 72 -2.18 -14.67 6.93
CA ARG A 72 -1.37 -14.83 8.15
C ARG A 72 -0.76 -13.52 8.65
N LEU A 73 -0.39 -12.64 7.73
CA LEU A 73 0.11 -11.29 8.04
C LEU A 73 -1.02 -10.42 8.60
N VAL A 74 -2.18 -10.42 7.94
CA VAL A 74 -3.35 -9.63 8.36
C VAL A 74 -3.82 -10.04 9.74
N THR A 75 -3.86 -11.33 10.04
CA THR A 75 -4.19 -11.83 11.39
C THR A 75 -3.26 -11.25 12.46
N ARG A 76 -1.94 -11.22 12.19
CA ARG A 76 -0.96 -10.61 13.11
C ARG A 76 -1.09 -9.10 13.20
N GLN A 77 -1.37 -8.43 12.08
CA GLN A 77 -1.58 -6.99 12.06
C GLN A 77 -2.80 -6.59 12.91
N LEU A 78 -3.93 -7.29 12.74
CA LEU A 78 -5.14 -7.02 13.52
C LEU A 78 -4.92 -7.28 15.02
N ALA A 79 -4.16 -8.32 15.36
CA ALA A 79 -3.77 -8.60 16.75
C ALA A 79 -2.87 -7.49 17.32
N SER A 80 -1.88 -7.02 16.55
CA SER A 80 -1.00 -5.90 16.96
C SER A 80 -1.80 -4.59 17.13
N ASP A 81 -2.72 -4.30 16.22
CA ASP A 81 -3.61 -3.14 16.31
C ASP A 81 -4.54 -3.23 17.54
N ALA A 82 -5.03 -4.42 17.87
CA ALA A 82 -5.87 -4.64 19.04
C ALA A 82 -5.07 -4.46 20.35
N ALA A 83 -3.87 -5.00 20.43
CA ALA A 83 -2.96 -4.82 21.57
C ALA A 83 -2.63 -3.34 21.81
N LEU A 84 -2.33 -2.58 20.74
CA LEU A 84 -2.05 -1.15 20.82
C LEU A 84 -3.26 -0.32 21.28
N ARG A 85 -4.48 -0.76 20.99
CA ARG A 85 -5.71 -0.12 21.50
C ARG A 85 -5.92 -0.40 22.98
N GLN A 86 -5.57 -1.59 23.47
CA GLN A 86 -5.72 -1.95 24.88
C GLN A 86 -4.64 -1.31 25.75
N GLU A 87 -3.41 -1.29 25.27
CA GLU A 87 -2.26 -0.70 25.95
C GLU A 87 -1.62 0.37 25.05
N PRO A 88 -2.13 1.61 25.07
CA PRO A 88 -1.63 2.67 24.21
C PRO A 88 -0.14 2.96 24.43
N ALA A 89 0.63 2.85 23.38
CA ALA A 89 2.07 3.11 23.36
C ALA A 89 2.40 4.25 22.39
N ARG A 90 3.65 4.71 22.44
CA ARG A 90 4.16 5.64 21.42
C ARG A 90 4.33 4.89 20.11
N VAL A 91 3.83 5.46 19.02
CA VAL A 91 3.94 4.92 17.67
C VAL A 91 4.98 5.71 16.91
N VAL A 92 5.91 5.03 16.25
CA VAL A 92 6.87 5.65 15.35
C VAL A 92 6.17 5.94 14.02
N ALA A 93 6.17 7.20 13.59
CA ALA A 93 5.75 7.61 12.26
C ALA A 93 6.99 7.81 11.38
N TYR A 94 7.20 6.94 10.40
CA TYR A 94 8.34 7.02 9.49
C TYR A 94 7.87 7.53 8.12
N LEU A 95 8.20 8.78 7.82
CA LEU A 95 7.83 9.42 6.56
C LEU A 95 8.99 9.33 5.58
N SER A 96 8.73 8.78 4.39
CA SER A 96 9.71 8.72 3.31
C SER A 96 9.02 8.87 1.95
N ALA A 97 9.69 9.56 1.03
CA ALA A 97 9.27 9.59 -0.38
C ALA A 97 9.53 8.26 -1.09
N GLU A 98 10.39 7.42 -0.54
CA GLU A 98 10.80 6.14 -1.10
C GLU A 98 10.67 5.01 -0.08
N PHE A 99 10.16 3.87 -0.53
CA PHE A 99 10.21 2.59 0.19
C PHE A 99 10.60 1.47 -0.77
N LEU A 100 11.89 1.18 -0.85
CA LEU A 100 12.42 0.09 -1.69
C LEU A 100 12.34 -1.23 -0.92
N ILE A 101 11.14 -1.79 -0.89
CA ILE A 101 10.80 -2.95 -0.06
C ILE A 101 11.21 -4.30 -0.69
N GLY A 102 11.44 -4.33 -2.01
CA GLY A 102 11.76 -5.55 -2.74
C GLY A 102 10.58 -6.52 -2.88
N PRO A 103 10.82 -7.71 -3.46
CA PRO A 103 9.83 -8.77 -3.55
C PRO A 103 9.39 -9.24 -2.15
N GLN A 104 8.09 -9.41 -1.96
CA GLN A 104 7.52 -9.64 -0.63
C GLN A 104 7.28 -11.11 -0.30
N LEU A 105 7.02 -11.97 -1.31
CA LEU A 105 6.67 -13.37 -1.05
C LEU A 105 7.81 -14.10 -0.32
N GLY A 106 9.01 -14.07 -0.89
CA GLY A 106 10.18 -14.72 -0.29
C GLY A 106 10.52 -14.17 1.09
N ASN A 107 10.45 -12.84 1.25
CA ASN A 107 10.66 -12.16 2.53
C ASN A 107 9.63 -12.61 3.58
N ASN A 108 8.35 -12.60 3.25
CA ASN A 108 7.29 -12.98 4.19
C ASN A 108 7.33 -14.46 4.57
N LEU A 109 7.69 -15.35 3.64
CA LEU A 109 7.92 -16.77 3.93
C LEU A 109 9.06 -16.96 4.93
N LEU A 110 10.15 -16.19 4.79
CA LEU A 110 11.28 -16.20 5.72
C LEU A 110 10.89 -15.65 7.10
N MET A 111 10.20 -14.51 7.14
CA MET A 111 9.75 -13.87 8.39
C MET A 111 8.83 -14.78 9.19
N LEU A 112 7.92 -15.49 8.52
CA LEU A 112 7.02 -16.47 9.13
C LEU A 112 7.72 -17.79 9.49
N GLY A 113 8.88 -18.09 8.88
CA GLY A 113 9.58 -19.36 9.03
C GLY A 113 8.87 -20.55 8.36
N ILE A 114 8.14 -20.31 7.24
CA ILE A 114 7.31 -21.31 6.57
C ILE A 114 7.75 -21.63 5.13
N ARG A 115 8.97 -21.25 4.74
CA ARG A 115 9.47 -21.47 3.37
C ARG A 115 9.43 -22.93 2.97
N ASP A 116 9.88 -23.84 3.84
CA ASP A 116 9.90 -25.27 3.55
C ASP A 116 8.49 -25.86 3.45
N ALA A 117 7.59 -25.44 4.33
CA ALA A 117 6.18 -25.83 4.29
C ALA A 117 5.49 -25.33 3.00
N ALA A 118 5.81 -24.11 2.54
CA ALA A 118 5.31 -23.57 1.27
C ALA A 118 5.85 -24.36 0.08
N SER A 119 7.13 -24.72 0.08
CA SER A 119 7.75 -25.55 -0.95
C SER A 119 7.07 -26.93 -1.04
N GLU A 120 6.85 -27.58 0.10
CA GLU A 120 6.12 -28.86 0.15
C GLU A 120 4.67 -28.73 -0.34
N ALA A 121 3.97 -27.67 0.06
CA ALA A 121 2.60 -27.41 -0.39
C ALA A 121 2.53 -27.22 -1.92
N LEU A 122 3.46 -26.43 -2.49
CA LEU A 122 3.58 -26.22 -3.93
C LEU A 122 3.94 -27.51 -4.68
N GLY A 123 4.75 -28.38 -4.09
CA GLY A 123 5.07 -29.69 -4.65
C GLY A 123 3.82 -30.54 -4.93
N ARG A 124 2.75 -30.39 -4.14
CA ARG A 124 1.46 -31.07 -4.36
C ARG A 124 0.71 -30.54 -5.60
N PHE A 125 1.04 -29.32 -6.07
CA PHE A 125 0.56 -28.77 -7.35
C PHE A 125 1.49 -29.10 -8.52
N GLY A 126 2.59 -29.85 -8.28
CA GLY A 126 3.55 -30.23 -9.31
C GLY A 126 4.67 -29.23 -9.53
N VAL A 127 4.81 -28.21 -8.68
CA VAL A 127 5.95 -27.26 -8.72
C VAL A 127 7.19 -27.94 -8.17
N GLY A 128 8.25 -27.99 -8.98
CA GLY A 128 9.51 -28.65 -8.61
C GLY A 128 10.41 -27.80 -7.71
N ASP A 129 10.40 -26.48 -7.95
CA ASP A 129 11.22 -25.53 -7.21
C ASP A 129 10.39 -24.28 -6.86
N ILE A 130 10.39 -23.90 -5.60
CA ILE A 130 9.71 -22.69 -5.13
C ILE A 130 10.25 -21.42 -5.81
N GLU A 131 11.50 -21.40 -6.25
CA GLU A 131 12.11 -20.27 -6.96
C GLU A 131 11.36 -19.93 -8.26
N GLU A 132 10.73 -20.91 -8.91
CA GLU A 132 9.89 -20.68 -10.09
C GLU A 132 8.69 -19.78 -9.76
N ILE A 133 8.17 -19.89 -8.53
CA ILE A 133 7.04 -19.08 -8.05
C ILE A 133 7.53 -17.71 -7.57
N LEU A 134 8.67 -17.67 -6.86
CA LEU A 134 9.25 -16.43 -6.37
C LEU A 134 9.67 -15.50 -7.51
N ALA A 135 10.16 -16.06 -8.61
CA ALA A 135 10.61 -15.31 -9.80
C ALA A 135 9.47 -14.63 -10.58
N VAL A 136 8.19 -14.96 -10.26
CA VAL A 136 7.02 -14.35 -10.93
C VAL A 136 6.67 -12.98 -10.31
N GLU A 137 7.14 -12.72 -9.08
CA GLU A 137 6.80 -11.49 -8.36
C GLU A 137 7.45 -10.27 -9.01
N GLU A 138 6.63 -9.31 -9.41
CA GLU A 138 7.10 -8.00 -9.84
C GLU A 138 7.53 -7.19 -8.62
N GLU A 139 8.74 -6.65 -8.64
CA GLU A 139 9.25 -5.80 -7.57
C GLU A 139 8.59 -4.41 -7.64
N PRO A 140 7.99 -3.90 -6.54
CA PRO A 140 7.45 -2.55 -6.54
C PRO A 140 8.57 -1.51 -6.57
N GLY A 141 8.72 -0.81 -7.70
CA GLY A 141 9.73 0.22 -7.92
C GLY A 141 9.45 1.53 -7.17
N LEU A 142 9.13 1.43 -5.87
CA LEU A 142 8.77 2.57 -5.00
C LEU A 142 9.99 3.26 -4.37
N GLY A 143 11.17 2.98 -4.86
CA GLY A 143 12.43 3.57 -4.42
C GLY A 143 13.53 3.38 -5.45
N ASN A 144 14.66 4.07 -5.25
CA ASN A 144 15.77 4.07 -6.19
C ASN A 144 17.08 3.52 -5.58
N GLY A 145 17.30 3.76 -4.29
CA GLY A 145 18.58 3.41 -3.68
C GLY A 145 18.56 3.41 -2.16
N GLY A 146 19.65 3.91 -1.55
CA GLY A 146 19.89 3.84 -0.12
C GLY A 146 18.80 4.47 0.74
N LEU A 147 18.18 5.59 0.31
CA LEU A 147 17.09 6.23 1.04
C LEU A 147 15.89 5.28 1.19
N GLY A 148 15.43 4.73 0.08
CA GLY A 148 14.28 3.82 0.05
C GLY A 148 14.56 2.49 0.74
N ARG A 149 15.77 1.93 0.55
CA ARG A 149 16.15 0.68 1.22
C ARG A 149 16.31 0.86 2.73
N LEU A 150 16.86 1.97 3.19
CA LEU A 150 16.98 2.29 4.60
C LEU A 150 15.59 2.37 5.27
N ALA A 151 14.62 3.03 4.62
CA ALA A 151 13.25 3.12 5.11
C ALA A 151 12.61 1.73 5.26
N ALA A 152 12.77 0.85 4.27
CA ALA A 152 12.28 -0.53 4.32
C ALA A 152 12.94 -1.31 5.47
N CYS A 153 14.27 -1.27 5.58
CA CYS A 153 15.00 -1.95 6.65
C CYS A 153 14.60 -1.47 8.05
N PHE A 154 14.36 -0.17 8.23
CA PHE A 154 13.91 0.34 9.54
C PHE A 154 12.51 -0.15 9.90
N LEU A 155 11.57 -0.23 8.94
CA LEU A 155 10.24 -0.76 9.24
C LEU A 155 10.29 -2.23 9.65
N GLU A 156 11.07 -3.05 8.93
CA GLU A 156 11.27 -4.46 9.27
C GLU A 156 11.98 -4.64 10.63
N SER A 157 12.97 -3.78 10.93
CA SER A 157 13.67 -3.80 12.22
C SER A 157 12.75 -3.41 13.36
N LEU A 158 11.94 -2.35 13.19
CA LEU A 158 10.97 -1.92 14.20
C LEU A 158 9.92 -3.01 14.46
N ALA A 159 9.40 -3.66 13.42
CA ALA A 159 8.50 -4.80 13.56
C ALA A 159 9.17 -5.98 14.27
N SER A 160 10.44 -6.30 13.95
CA SER A 160 11.20 -7.38 14.59
C SER A 160 11.51 -7.11 16.06
N LEU A 161 11.64 -5.84 16.44
CA LEU A 161 11.84 -5.39 17.82
C LEU A 161 10.52 -5.16 18.56
N GLU A 162 9.39 -5.47 17.93
CA GLU A 162 8.03 -5.29 18.46
C GLU A 162 7.72 -3.84 18.84
N ILE A 163 8.34 -2.87 18.15
CA ILE A 163 8.11 -1.45 18.32
C ILE A 163 6.98 -1.01 17.37
N PRO A 164 5.86 -0.46 17.89
CA PRO A 164 4.77 0.01 17.03
C PRO A 164 5.23 1.09 16.06
N ALA A 165 5.07 0.83 14.77
CA ALA A 165 5.49 1.76 13.72
C ALA A 165 4.54 1.77 12.53
N VAL A 166 4.41 2.94 11.91
CA VAL A 166 3.71 3.12 10.63
C VAL A 166 4.64 3.89 9.69
N GLY A 167 4.96 3.28 8.55
CA GLY A 167 5.59 3.99 7.43
C GLY A 167 4.55 4.74 6.63
N TYR A 168 4.86 5.93 6.19
CA TYR A 168 4.02 6.76 5.34
C TYR A 168 4.77 7.11 4.07
N GLY A 169 4.22 6.73 2.91
CA GLY A 169 4.81 6.96 1.61
C GLY A 169 3.75 7.20 0.53
N ILE A 170 4.22 7.27 -0.71
CA ILE A 170 3.36 7.45 -1.87
C ILE A 170 3.28 6.13 -2.63
N ARG A 171 2.07 5.75 -3.00
CA ARG A 171 1.80 4.62 -3.89
C ARG A 171 1.95 5.09 -5.34
N TYR A 172 3.18 5.09 -5.82
CA TYR A 172 3.41 5.43 -7.21
C TYR A 172 2.76 4.41 -8.13
N GLU A 173 2.02 4.89 -9.14
CA GLU A 173 1.35 4.02 -10.12
C GLU A 173 2.36 3.28 -11.00
N PHE A 174 3.43 3.98 -11.35
CA PHE A 174 4.55 3.42 -12.09
C PHE A 174 5.79 3.47 -11.20
N GLY A 175 6.59 2.41 -11.24
CA GLY A 175 7.91 2.42 -10.64
C GLY A 175 8.83 3.43 -11.28
N ILE A 176 10.06 3.54 -10.76
CA ILE A 176 10.99 4.56 -11.28
C ILE A 176 11.28 4.33 -12.77
N PHE A 177 11.63 3.13 -13.17
CA PHE A 177 11.70 2.59 -14.53
C PHE A 177 12.15 1.13 -14.51
N ASP A 178 11.81 0.38 -15.55
CA ASP A 178 12.41 -0.90 -15.88
C ASP A 178 13.57 -0.72 -16.85
N GLN A 179 14.54 -1.64 -16.82
CA GLN A 179 15.73 -1.62 -17.65
C GLN A 179 15.72 -2.75 -18.66
N LEU A 180 15.89 -2.40 -19.93
CA LEU A 180 16.13 -3.36 -21.00
C LEU A 180 17.53 -3.17 -21.58
N ILE A 181 18.13 -4.25 -22.07
CA ILE A 181 19.33 -4.18 -22.89
C ILE A 181 18.92 -4.32 -24.36
N GLN A 182 19.11 -3.26 -25.14
CA GLN A 182 18.79 -3.25 -26.55
C GLN A 182 20.02 -2.81 -27.36
N GLY A 183 20.50 -3.66 -28.26
CA GLY A 183 21.70 -3.38 -29.04
C GLY A 183 22.96 -3.18 -28.20
N GLY A 184 23.05 -3.75 -27.01
CA GLY A 184 24.17 -3.60 -26.06
C GLY A 184 24.06 -2.35 -25.17
N TRP A 185 22.98 -1.57 -25.28
CA TRP A 185 22.75 -0.37 -24.48
C TRP A 185 21.58 -0.55 -23.52
N GLN A 186 21.67 0.07 -22.35
CA GLN A 186 20.55 0.19 -21.42
C GLN A 186 19.47 1.11 -22.00
N VAL A 187 18.24 0.62 -21.99
CA VAL A 187 17.04 1.40 -22.35
C VAL A 187 16.08 1.37 -21.18
N GLU A 188 15.65 2.54 -20.74
CA GLU A 188 14.66 2.70 -19.67
C GLU A 188 13.25 2.61 -20.26
N ILE A 189 12.41 1.79 -19.65
CA ILE A 189 10.99 1.66 -20.00
C ILE A 189 10.11 1.86 -18.78
N THR A 190 8.81 2.07 -19.00
CA THR A 190 7.86 2.24 -17.90
C THR A 190 7.73 0.97 -17.09
N ASP A 191 8.07 1.04 -15.81
CA ASP A 191 7.83 -0.01 -14.83
C ASP A 191 6.32 -0.06 -14.49
N LYS A 192 5.68 -1.17 -14.83
CA LYS A 192 4.25 -1.42 -14.66
C LYS A 192 3.99 -2.46 -13.56
N TRP A 193 4.64 -2.33 -12.43
CA TRP A 193 4.61 -3.29 -11.32
C TRP A 193 3.20 -3.67 -10.84
N LEU A 194 2.20 -2.80 -11.07
CA LEU A 194 0.78 -3.06 -10.73
C LEU A 194 0.00 -3.83 -11.82
N LYS A 195 0.60 -4.10 -12.99
CA LYS A 195 -0.12 -4.70 -14.13
C LYS A 195 -0.79 -6.03 -13.79
N GLY A 196 -0.15 -6.84 -12.98
CA GLY A 196 -0.68 -8.13 -12.52
C GLY A 196 -1.60 -8.04 -11.29
N GLY A 197 -1.71 -6.85 -10.68
CA GLY A 197 -2.20 -6.67 -9.32
C GLY A 197 -1.13 -7.06 -8.29
N TRP A 198 -1.04 -6.33 -7.22
CA TRP A 198 -0.09 -6.58 -6.14
C TRP A 198 -0.81 -7.12 -4.90
N PRO A 199 -0.65 -8.39 -4.52
CA PRO A 199 -1.50 -9.04 -3.53
C PRO A 199 -1.29 -8.53 -2.09
N TRP A 200 -0.23 -7.77 -1.82
CA TRP A 200 0.17 -7.38 -0.46
C TRP A 200 -0.53 -6.15 0.08
N GLU A 201 -1.11 -5.31 -0.78
CA GLU A 201 -1.80 -4.09 -0.38
C GLU A 201 -3.27 -4.33 -0.06
N ILE A 202 -3.78 -3.54 0.88
CA ILE A 202 -5.19 -3.53 1.30
C ILE A 202 -5.69 -2.08 1.22
N PRO A 203 -6.53 -1.74 0.24
CA PRO A 203 -7.10 -0.40 0.14
C PRO A 203 -7.98 -0.06 1.34
N GLN A 204 -7.91 1.18 1.83
CA GLN A 204 -8.69 1.69 2.95
C GLN A 204 -9.48 2.95 2.53
N PRO A 205 -10.46 2.86 1.62
CA PRO A 205 -11.14 4.03 1.05
C PRO A 205 -11.93 4.85 2.08
N ASP A 206 -12.38 4.21 3.17
CA ASP A 206 -13.09 4.90 4.28
C ASP A 206 -12.16 5.78 5.12
N GLN A 207 -10.84 5.63 5.00
CA GLN A 207 -9.83 6.41 5.71
C GLN A 207 -9.20 7.46 4.81
N CYS A 208 -9.89 7.86 3.73
CA CYS A 208 -9.39 8.87 2.81
C CYS A 208 -9.23 10.24 3.48
N CYS A 209 -8.28 11.04 2.99
CA CYS A 209 -8.02 12.40 3.43
C CYS A 209 -8.17 13.38 2.27
N ARG A 210 -8.74 14.57 2.54
CA ARG A 210 -8.74 15.68 1.58
C ARG A 210 -7.52 16.55 1.82
N VAL A 211 -6.77 16.82 0.75
CA VAL A 211 -5.56 17.64 0.76
C VAL A 211 -5.75 18.81 -0.18
N GLY A 212 -5.60 20.02 0.34
CA GLY A 212 -5.71 21.26 -0.45
C GLY A 212 -4.36 21.74 -0.93
N PHE A 213 -4.33 22.41 -2.08
CA PHE A 213 -3.13 23.03 -2.65
C PHE A 213 -3.39 24.45 -3.13
N GLY A 214 -2.37 25.32 -2.99
CA GLY A 214 -2.42 26.69 -3.47
C GLY A 214 -3.52 27.53 -2.82
N GLY A 215 -4.09 28.48 -3.60
CA GLY A 215 -5.23 29.27 -3.18
C GLY A 215 -4.89 30.56 -2.43
N SER A 216 -5.83 31.05 -1.61
CA SER A 216 -5.74 32.32 -0.91
C SER A 216 -6.10 32.22 0.56
N LEU A 217 -5.67 33.23 1.34
CA LEU A 217 -6.00 33.38 2.75
C LEU A 217 -6.98 34.54 2.93
N SER A 218 -8.07 34.31 3.62
CA SER A 218 -8.90 35.36 4.20
C SER A 218 -8.63 35.47 5.70
N SER A 219 -8.79 36.69 6.25
CA SER A 219 -8.65 36.93 7.68
C SER A 219 -9.88 37.65 8.22
N TYR A 220 -10.33 37.26 9.40
CA TYR A 220 -11.39 37.95 10.14
C TYR A 220 -11.05 37.99 11.63
N THR A 221 -11.60 38.97 12.33
CA THR A 221 -11.47 39.09 13.79
C THR A 221 -12.81 38.68 14.41
N ASP A 222 -12.76 37.77 15.39
CA ASP A 222 -13.98 37.34 16.10
C ASP A 222 -14.43 38.39 17.14
N ALA A 223 -15.57 38.11 17.78
CA ALA A 223 -16.15 39.00 18.76
C ALA A 223 -15.26 39.23 20.02
N ASN A 224 -14.26 38.37 20.23
CA ASN A 224 -13.29 38.45 21.33
C ASN A 224 -12.00 39.18 20.94
N GLY A 225 -11.94 39.75 19.73
CA GLY A 225 -10.74 40.42 19.20
C GLY A 225 -9.64 39.49 18.70
N ARG A 226 -9.89 38.19 18.57
CA ARG A 226 -8.93 37.22 18.06
C ARG A 226 -8.92 37.21 16.53
N LEU A 227 -7.71 37.32 15.94
CA LEU A 227 -7.51 37.20 14.51
C LEU A 227 -7.55 35.72 14.09
N HIS A 228 -8.47 35.43 13.17
CA HIS A 228 -8.60 34.14 12.51
C HIS A 228 -8.15 34.24 11.05
N ARG A 229 -7.49 33.19 10.55
CA ARG A 229 -7.13 33.06 9.15
C ARG A 229 -7.79 31.80 8.60
N ARG A 230 -8.46 31.96 7.46
CA ARG A 230 -9.08 30.85 6.73
C ARG A 230 -8.39 30.68 5.39
N TRP A 231 -7.89 29.48 5.16
CA TRP A 231 -7.32 29.09 3.88
C TRP A 231 -8.41 28.59 2.94
N HIS A 232 -8.36 29.05 1.70
CA HIS A 232 -9.23 28.65 0.61
C HIS A 232 -8.34 28.00 -0.45
N PRO A 233 -8.21 26.67 -0.49
CA PRO A 233 -7.38 25.99 -1.47
C PRO A 233 -7.91 26.21 -2.89
N ALA A 234 -7.03 26.36 -3.86
CA ALA A 234 -7.39 26.45 -5.28
C ALA A 234 -7.69 25.07 -5.90
N GLN A 235 -7.08 24.03 -5.35
CA GLN A 235 -7.27 22.63 -5.73
C GLN A 235 -7.41 21.78 -4.49
N THR A 236 -8.27 20.77 -4.53
CA THR A 236 -8.38 19.75 -3.48
C THR A 236 -8.30 18.39 -4.14
N VAL A 237 -7.50 17.50 -3.57
CA VAL A 237 -7.40 16.10 -3.98
C VAL A 237 -7.78 15.18 -2.84
N VAL A 238 -8.07 13.94 -3.15
CA VAL A 238 -8.36 12.89 -2.17
C VAL A 238 -7.19 11.93 -2.12
N GLY A 239 -6.57 11.78 -0.95
CA GLY A 239 -5.59 10.75 -0.69
C GLY A 239 -6.29 9.46 -0.24
N ILE A 240 -6.09 8.38 -0.98
CA ILE A 240 -6.61 7.05 -0.65
C ILE A 240 -5.47 6.21 -0.10
N PRO A 241 -5.53 5.75 1.16
CA PRO A 241 -4.47 4.93 1.73
C PRO A 241 -4.60 3.47 1.32
N HIS A 242 -3.46 2.84 1.08
CA HIS A 242 -3.28 1.42 0.84
C HIS A 242 -2.31 0.90 1.89
N ASP A 243 -2.76 0.00 2.73
CA ASP A 243 -1.96 -0.56 3.82
C ASP A 243 -1.28 -1.85 3.41
N VAL A 244 0.01 -1.95 3.71
CA VAL A 244 0.84 -3.13 3.50
C VAL A 244 1.33 -3.61 4.87
N PRO A 245 1.02 -4.85 5.28
CA PRO A 245 1.55 -5.42 6.51
C PRO A 245 3.07 -5.58 6.43
N VAL A 246 3.77 -5.16 7.47
CA VAL A 246 5.23 -5.32 7.61
C VAL A 246 5.51 -6.24 8.79
N LEU A 247 5.88 -7.46 8.51
CA LEU A 247 6.08 -8.49 9.53
C LEU A 247 7.49 -8.40 10.14
N GLY A 248 7.58 -8.63 11.44
CA GLY A 248 8.86 -8.81 12.12
C GLY A 248 9.40 -10.25 11.98
N TYR A 249 10.72 -10.41 12.08
CA TYR A 249 11.38 -11.69 11.91
C TYR A 249 11.04 -12.65 13.04
N ARG A 250 10.25 -13.70 12.75
CA ARG A 250 9.84 -14.76 13.68
C ARG A 250 9.19 -14.25 14.97
N VAL A 251 8.51 -13.12 14.89
CA VAL A 251 7.70 -12.55 15.98
C VAL A 251 6.24 -12.40 15.54
N ASN A 252 5.35 -12.19 16.49
CA ASN A 252 3.93 -12.01 16.18
C ASN A 252 3.56 -10.54 15.91
N SER A 253 4.50 -9.63 16.09
CA SER A 253 4.31 -8.21 15.80
C SER A 253 4.28 -7.94 14.29
N CYS A 254 3.35 -7.08 13.90
CA CYS A 254 3.22 -6.63 12.53
C CYS A 254 3.02 -5.11 12.51
N GLY A 255 3.97 -4.42 11.88
CA GLY A 255 3.85 -3.00 11.57
C GLY A 255 3.03 -2.76 10.30
N ARG A 256 3.05 -1.53 9.84
CA ARG A 256 2.28 -1.10 8.67
C ARG A 256 3.09 -0.15 7.80
N LEU A 257 3.06 -0.36 6.49
CA LEU A 257 3.43 0.64 5.50
C LEU A 257 2.14 1.16 4.85
N ARG A 258 1.85 2.45 5.02
CA ARG A 258 0.69 3.13 4.43
C ARG A 258 1.13 3.95 3.24
N LEU A 259 0.70 3.54 2.07
CA LEU A 259 1.00 4.18 0.79
C LEU A 259 -0.22 4.96 0.31
N TRP A 260 -0.04 6.25 0.02
CA TRP A 260 -1.13 7.13 -0.39
C TRP A 260 -1.18 7.27 -1.91
N ARG A 261 -2.38 7.06 -2.47
CA ARG A 261 -2.69 7.36 -3.88
C ARG A 261 -3.54 8.61 -3.93
N SER A 262 -3.24 9.51 -4.86
CA SER A 262 -3.99 10.74 -5.10
C SER A 262 -5.08 10.50 -6.13
N GLU A 263 -6.30 10.98 -5.83
CA GLU A 263 -7.46 10.96 -6.72
C GLU A 263 -8.11 12.34 -6.80
N ALA A 264 -8.87 12.60 -7.86
CA ALA A 264 -9.70 13.77 -7.98
C ALA A 264 -10.91 13.72 -7.03
N THR A 265 -11.40 14.89 -6.60
CA THR A 265 -12.67 14.97 -5.88
C THR A 265 -13.85 14.68 -6.80
N GLU A 266 -13.74 15.12 -8.07
CA GLU A 266 -14.67 14.81 -9.16
C GLU A 266 -13.89 14.15 -10.30
N ALA A 267 -14.16 12.88 -10.53
CA ALA A 267 -13.42 12.10 -11.52
C ALA A 267 -13.83 12.37 -12.96
N PHE A 268 -15.00 12.99 -13.16
CA PHE A 268 -15.57 13.16 -14.49
C PHE A 268 -16.55 14.34 -14.55
N ASP A 269 -16.30 15.29 -15.46
CA ASP A 269 -17.19 16.43 -15.75
C ASP A 269 -18.18 16.05 -16.86
N PHE A 270 -19.39 15.66 -16.48
CA PHE A 270 -20.46 15.29 -17.42
C PHE A 270 -20.88 16.46 -18.32
N HIS A 271 -20.82 17.69 -17.82
CA HIS A 271 -21.21 18.86 -18.63
C HIS A 271 -20.21 19.10 -19.76
N ALA A 272 -18.91 19.02 -19.49
CA ALA A 272 -17.90 19.11 -20.53
C ALA A 272 -18.04 17.96 -21.55
N PHE A 273 -18.30 16.74 -21.07
CA PHE A 273 -18.49 15.58 -21.93
C PHE A 273 -19.67 15.75 -22.88
N ASP A 274 -20.85 16.19 -22.39
CA ASP A 274 -22.05 16.42 -23.19
C ASP A 274 -21.85 17.49 -24.27
N HIS A 275 -20.93 18.43 -24.06
CA HIS A 275 -20.57 19.47 -25.04
C HIS A 275 -19.45 19.03 -25.97
N GLY A 276 -19.00 17.79 -25.93
CA GLY A 276 -17.98 17.23 -26.81
C GLY A 276 -16.54 17.56 -26.42
N ASP A 277 -16.31 18.19 -25.26
CA ASP A 277 -14.97 18.45 -24.72
C ASP A 277 -14.51 17.27 -23.81
N HIS A 278 -14.15 16.16 -24.45
CA HIS A 278 -13.76 14.93 -23.77
C HIS A 278 -12.44 15.08 -22.98
N SER A 279 -11.55 15.98 -23.42
CA SER A 279 -10.29 16.24 -22.71
C SER A 279 -10.54 16.95 -21.40
N ARG A 280 -11.39 17.97 -21.41
CA ARG A 280 -11.78 18.71 -20.21
C ARG A 280 -12.57 17.83 -19.23
N ALA A 281 -13.38 16.93 -19.77
CA ALA A 281 -14.18 16.00 -18.94
C ALA A 281 -13.34 15.15 -17.97
N VAL A 282 -12.06 14.92 -18.25
CA VAL A 282 -11.12 14.13 -17.43
C VAL A 282 -9.94 14.94 -16.90
N GLU A 283 -9.89 16.24 -17.11
CA GLU A 283 -8.74 17.08 -16.77
C GLU A 283 -8.43 17.08 -15.27
N GLU A 284 -9.44 17.24 -14.41
CA GLU A 284 -9.27 17.21 -12.97
C GLU A 284 -8.74 15.86 -12.50
N LYS A 285 -9.26 14.77 -13.05
CA LYS A 285 -8.78 13.41 -12.79
C LYS A 285 -7.31 13.28 -13.13
N VAL A 286 -6.90 13.67 -14.33
CA VAL A 286 -5.50 13.56 -14.78
C VAL A 286 -4.58 14.40 -13.89
N ASN A 287 -4.94 15.65 -13.61
CA ASN A 287 -4.12 16.54 -12.79
C ASN A 287 -3.95 16.00 -11.35
N SER A 288 -5.02 15.49 -10.73
CA SER A 288 -4.99 14.98 -9.37
C SER A 288 -4.22 13.67 -9.27
N GLU A 289 -4.44 12.73 -10.19
CA GLU A 289 -3.76 11.42 -10.18
C GLU A 289 -2.27 11.54 -10.54
N THR A 290 -1.88 12.59 -11.30
CA THR A 290 -0.49 12.83 -11.67
C THR A 290 0.42 13.00 -10.45
N ILE A 291 -0.11 13.44 -9.30
CA ILE A 291 0.65 13.61 -8.07
C ILE A 291 1.29 12.28 -7.61
N SER A 292 0.60 11.15 -7.77
CA SER A 292 1.10 9.83 -7.38
C SER A 292 1.48 8.94 -8.57
N LYS A 293 1.79 9.53 -9.75
CA LYS A 293 2.14 8.72 -10.94
C LYS A 293 3.52 8.13 -10.87
N VAL A 294 4.54 8.94 -10.67
CA VAL A 294 5.96 8.52 -10.75
C VAL A 294 6.79 9.22 -9.67
N LEU A 295 7.76 8.50 -9.12
CA LEU A 295 8.79 9.05 -8.24
C LEU A 295 9.70 10.00 -9.04
N TYR A 296 10.12 11.11 -8.42
CA TYR A 296 11.04 12.09 -8.99
C TYR A 296 10.58 12.73 -10.31
N PRO A 297 9.51 13.54 -10.32
CA PRO A 297 9.18 14.33 -11.48
C PRO A 297 10.35 15.26 -11.83
N ASN A 298 10.53 15.53 -13.13
CA ASN A 298 11.55 16.46 -13.60
C ASN A 298 11.33 17.85 -12.98
N ASP A 299 12.18 18.26 -12.05
CA ASP A 299 12.13 19.54 -11.34
C ASP A 299 12.93 20.69 -12.03
N GLY A 300 13.38 20.48 -13.25
CA GLY A 300 13.96 21.52 -14.10
C GLY A 300 12.98 22.60 -14.54
N THR A 301 11.67 22.32 -14.43
CA THR A 301 10.59 23.25 -14.77
C THR A 301 9.78 23.65 -13.54
N ASP A 302 9.09 24.80 -13.59
CA ASP A 302 8.22 25.25 -12.48
C ASP A 302 7.03 24.28 -12.26
N ALA A 303 6.54 23.65 -13.31
CA ALA A 303 5.50 22.65 -13.24
C ALA A 303 5.99 21.40 -12.48
N GLY A 304 7.19 20.92 -12.80
CA GLY A 304 7.79 19.77 -12.12
C GLY A 304 8.15 20.06 -10.66
N LYS A 305 8.66 21.26 -10.35
CA LYS A 305 8.89 21.68 -8.96
C LYS A 305 7.59 21.71 -8.15
N ARG A 306 6.50 22.21 -8.76
CA ARG A 306 5.18 22.23 -8.13
C ARG A 306 4.68 20.83 -7.85
N LEU A 307 4.79 19.92 -8.81
CA LEU A 307 4.39 18.52 -8.66
C LEU A 307 5.17 17.84 -7.54
N ARG A 308 6.48 18.04 -7.47
CA ARG A 308 7.33 17.51 -6.40
C ARG A 308 6.91 18.02 -5.01
N LEU A 309 6.57 19.31 -4.89
CA LEU A 309 6.04 19.87 -3.64
C LEU A 309 4.69 19.26 -3.27
N GLN A 310 3.81 19.01 -4.25
CA GLN A 310 2.53 18.34 -4.02
C GLN A 310 2.72 16.90 -3.51
N GLN A 311 3.70 16.16 -4.06
CA GLN A 311 4.06 14.82 -3.56
C GLN A 311 4.55 14.84 -2.11
N GLN A 312 5.34 15.83 -1.72
CA GLN A 312 5.87 15.96 -0.35
C GLN A 312 4.81 16.39 0.66
N PHE A 313 3.84 17.17 0.24
CA PHE A 313 2.78 17.71 1.10
C PHE A 313 1.69 16.69 1.41
#